data_500dd56c9a6d03ff3fc4a24872921a28
#
_entry.id   500dd56c9a6d03ff3fc4a24872921a28
#
_cell.length_a   1.000
_cell.length_b   1.000
_cell.length_c   1.000
_cell.angle_alpha   90.00
_cell.angle_beta   90.00
_cell.angle_gamma   90.00
#
_symmetry.space_group_name_H-M   'P 1'
#
loop_
_entity.id
_entity.type
_entity.pdbx_description
1 polymer ?
#
loop_
_entity_poly.entity_id
_entity_poly.type
_entity_poly.pdbx_seq_one_letter_code
_entity_poly.pdbx_strand_id
1 'polypeptide(L)'
;ASEAIAERVWLKMGLKEEDIRAFFTGPAHLPWHRMGNLNGWDGPLTNGWQKEQIKLQHKILNRMRELGMEPIAPAFAGFVPTAFAERHPEIQFKHLEWGGFDEKYNAYVLPPETPYFKEIGKLFIEEWEKEFGKNTYYLSDSFNEMKLPVAEGDDDGKHKLLAQYGESIYHSIVAGNPDAVWGTQGWTFGYQHDFWDKASLQALLSRVPDDKMIIIDLGNDYPKWVWGTEQTWKNHDGFYGKKWIFSYVPNFGGKTPMTGDLQMYATSSAEALHSANAGDLVGFGSAPEGLENNEVVYELLTDMGWTADSIDLDSWLPVYCKARYGAGPAAMDSAWQRFRETVYSSLYSYPRVTWQTVV
;
A
#
# COMPACT_ATOMS: atom_id res chain seq x y z
N ALA A 1 10.52 8.25 -9.26
CA ALA A 1 10.18 8.61 -10.66
C ALA A 1 8.81 9.28 -10.76
N SER A 2 7.85 8.91 -9.90
CA SER A 2 6.51 9.53 -9.86
C SER A 2 6.55 11.05 -9.67
N GLU A 3 7.51 11.56 -8.92
CA GLU A 3 7.73 13.00 -8.67
C GLU A 3 8.04 13.76 -9.96
N ALA A 4 8.85 13.18 -10.84
CA ALA A 4 9.15 13.79 -12.13
C ALA A 4 7.92 13.81 -13.07
N ILE A 5 7.04 12.82 -12.97
CA ILE A 5 5.76 12.82 -13.70
C ILE A 5 4.82 13.87 -13.09
N ALA A 6 4.70 13.90 -11.76
CA ALA A 6 3.90 14.92 -11.06
C ALA A 6 4.36 16.35 -11.38
N GLU A 7 5.68 16.61 -11.46
CA GLU A 7 6.23 17.92 -11.88
C GLU A 7 5.70 18.33 -13.26
N ARG A 8 5.71 17.41 -14.25
CA ARG A 8 5.18 17.68 -15.59
C ARG A 8 3.68 18.00 -15.57
N VAL A 9 2.93 17.30 -14.73
CA VAL A 9 1.49 17.54 -14.55
C VAL A 9 1.26 18.94 -13.97
N TRP A 10 1.95 19.30 -12.88
CA TRP A 10 1.78 20.59 -12.24
C TRP A 10 2.24 21.77 -13.11
N LEU A 11 3.29 21.59 -13.93
CA LEU A 11 3.67 22.58 -14.93
C LEU A 11 2.54 22.80 -15.96
N LYS A 12 1.90 21.73 -16.43
CA LYS A 12 0.73 21.83 -17.33
C LYS A 12 -0.50 22.47 -16.66
N MET A 13 -0.64 22.28 -15.36
CA MET A 13 -1.65 22.97 -14.54
C MET A 13 -1.27 24.43 -14.23
N GLY A 14 -0.15 24.92 -14.78
CA GLY A 14 0.26 26.31 -14.72
C GLY A 14 1.03 26.71 -13.46
N LEU A 15 1.48 25.77 -12.63
CA LEU A 15 2.33 26.08 -11.49
C LEU A 15 3.75 26.39 -11.95
N LYS A 16 4.49 27.18 -11.15
CA LYS A 16 5.91 27.44 -11.37
C LYS A 16 6.76 26.33 -10.80
N GLU A 17 7.97 26.13 -11.35
CA GLU A 17 8.93 25.14 -10.85
C GLU A 17 9.23 25.30 -9.35
N GLU A 18 9.35 26.54 -8.87
CA GLU A 18 9.62 26.83 -7.45
C GLU A 18 8.51 26.31 -6.53
N ASP A 19 7.24 26.51 -6.92
CA ASP A 19 6.06 26.06 -6.18
C ASP A 19 5.98 24.52 -6.13
N ILE A 20 6.28 23.88 -7.29
CA ILE A 20 6.28 22.42 -7.41
C ILE A 20 7.43 21.81 -6.58
N ARG A 21 8.58 22.43 -6.59
CA ARG A 21 9.72 21.96 -5.78
C ARG A 21 9.45 22.06 -4.29
N ALA A 22 8.73 23.09 -3.84
CA ALA A 22 8.32 23.23 -2.44
C ALA A 22 7.29 22.16 -1.99
N PHE A 23 6.57 21.56 -2.92
CA PHE A 23 5.60 20.51 -2.63
C PHE A 23 6.25 19.17 -2.28
N PHE A 24 7.35 18.79 -2.93
CA PHE A 24 7.99 17.50 -2.71
C PHE A 24 8.79 17.47 -1.40
N THR A 25 8.66 16.36 -0.67
CA THR A 25 9.53 16.05 0.48
C THR A 25 10.92 15.62 0.02
N GLY A 26 11.89 15.59 0.92
CA GLY A 26 13.19 14.98 0.69
C GLY A 26 13.10 13.49 0.38
N PRO A 27 14.17 12.89 -0.22
CA PRO A 27 14.14 11.49 -0.71
C PRO A 27 13.77 10.46 0.36
N ALA A 28 14.20 10.67 1.61
CA ALA A 28 13.94 9.76 2.73
C ALA A 28 12.46 9.73 3.15
N HIS A 29 11.69 10.77 2.82
CA HIS A 29 10.30 10.94 3.26
C HIS A 29 9.27 10.77 2.12
N LEU A 30 9.70 10.38 0.94
CA LEU A 30 8.82 10.19 -0.23
C LEU A 30 7.71 9.15 -0.04
N PRO A 31 7.85 8.06 0.73
CA PRO A 31 6.73 7.17 0.99
C PRO A 31 5.52 7.90 1.58
N TRP A 32 5.73 8.72 2.60
CA TRP A 32 4.67 9.52 3.24
C TRP A 32 4.12 10.63 2.33
N HIS A 33 4.98 11.25 1.53
CA HIS A 33 4.54 12.21 0.50
C HIS A 33 3.60 11.55 -0.52
N ARG A 34 3.96 10.36 -1.01
CA ARG A 34 3.14 9.61 -1.99
C ARG A 34 1.81 9.14 -1.43
N MET A 35 1.75 8.88 -0.12
CA MET A 35 0.50 8.60 0.60
C MET A 35 -0.33 9.85 0.93
N GLY A 36 0.19 11.05 0.62
CA GLY A 36 -0.48 12.32 0.92
C GLY A 36 -0.38 12.79 2.36
N ASN A 37 0.48 12.16 3.18
CA ASN A 37 0.63 12.49 4.60
C ASN A 37 1.44 13.77 4.83
N LEU A 38 2.44 14.03 3.98
CA LEU A 38 3.48 15.02 4.26
C LEU A 38 3.94 15.72 2.99
N ASN A 39 4.01 17.06 3.01
CA ASN A 39 4.49 17.88 1.92
C ASN A 39 5.70 18.73 2.36
N GLY A 40 6.67 18.94 1.46
CA GLY A 40 7.76 19.91 1.63
C GLY A 40 8.77 19.61 2.74
N TRP A 41 8.60 18.53 3.51
CA TRP A 41 9.51 18.19 4.60
C TRP A 41 10.86 17.74 4.04
N ASP A 42 11.95 18.36 4.54
CA ASP A 42 13.34 18.01 4.16
C ASP A 42 13.60 18.03 2.63
N GLY A 43 12.78 18.79 1.89
CA GLY A 43 12.97 19.07 0.47
C GLY A 43 13.94 20.23 0.21
N PRO A 44 14.07 20.65 -1.04
CA PRO A 44 13.46 20.10 -2.25
C PRO A 44 14.25 18.93 -2.87
N LEU A 45 13.58 18.18 -3.75
CA LEU A 45 14.27 17.21 -4.62
C LEU A 45 15.10 17.93 -5.68
N THR A 46 16.30 17.42 -5.97
CA THR A 46 17.12 17.99 -7.05
C THR A 46 16.73 17.40 -8.41
N ASN A 47 16.87 18.20 -9.47
CA ASN A 47 16.63 17.75 -10.84
C ASN A 47 17.55 16.57 -11.23
N GLY A 48 18.78 16.53 -10.68
CA GLY A 48 19.70 15.42 -10.88
C GLY A 48 19.16 14.11 -10.31
N TRP A 49 18.65 14.15 -9.08
CA TRP A 49 18.03 13.00 -8.43
C TRP A 49 16.82 12.49 -9.23
N GLN A 50 15.92 13.37 -9.65
CA GLN A 50 14.75 12.99 -10.45
C GLN A 50 15.14 12.32 -11.78
N LYS A 51 16.15 12.84 -12.49
CA LYS A 51 16.65 12.24 -13.73
C LYS A 51 17.21 10.84 -13.51
N GLU A 52 17.94 10.61 -12.43
CA GLU A 52 18.45 9.27 -12.12
C GLU A 52 17.30 8.31 -11.74
N GLN A 53 16.26 8.79 -11.05
CA GLN A 53 15.06 7.98 -10.76
C GLN A 53 14.30 7.57 -12.02
N ILE A 54 14.19 8.43 -13.03
CA ILE A 54 13.60 8.07 -14.33
C ILE A 54 14.42 6.95 -15.00
N LYS A 55 15.75 7.09 -15.05
CA LYS A 55 16.63 6.05 -15.62
C LYS A 55 16.50 4.72 -14.87
N LEU A 56 16.44 4.76 -13.54
CA LEU A 56 16.26 3.57 -12.72
C LEU A 56 14.89 2.94 -12.97
N GLN A 57 13.83 3.73 -13.06
CA GLN A 57 12.48 3.23 -13.34
C GLN A 57 12.39 2.50 -14.67
N HIS A 58 13.01 3.02 -15.72
CA HIS A 58 13.09 2.31 -17.01
C HIS A 58 13.77 0.95 -16.87
N LYS A 59 14.89 0.87 -16.13
CA LYS A 59 15.59 -0.41 -15.90
C LYS A 59 14.71 -1.39 -15.12
N ILE A 60 14.01 -0.92 -14.08
CA ILE A 60 13.10 -1.74 -13.28
C ILE A 60 11.97 -2.29 -14.17
N LEU A 61 11.26 -1.43 -14.88
CA LEU A 61 10.13 -1.83 -15.73
C LEU A 61 10.56 -2.78 -16.85
N ASN A 62 11.69 -2.53 -17.47
CA ASN A 62 12.23 -3.44 -18.49
C ASN A 62 12.51 -4.82 -17.89
N ARG A 63 13.15 -4.87 -16.71
CA ARG A 63 13.43 -6.13 -16.04
C ARG A 63 12.17 -6.87 -15.59
N MET A 64 11.17 -6.15 -15.09
CA MET A 64 9.87 -6.74 -14.76
C MET A 64 9.22 -7.39 -15.99
N ARG A 65 9.19 -6.68 -17.13
CA ARG A 65 8.62 -7.20 -18.38
C ARG A 65 9.38 -8.43 -18.92
N GLU A 66 10.72 -8.42 -18.84
CA GLU A 66 11.54 -9.59 -19.19
C GLU A 66 11.20 -10.82 -18.32
N LEU A 67 10.80 -10.62 -17.08
CA LEU A 67 10.38 -11.67 -16.16
C LEU A 67 8.88 -12.04 -16.28
N GLY A 68 8.14 -11.42 -17.18
CA GLY A 68 6.69 -11.63 -17.32
C GLY A 68 5.87 -11.02 -16.19
N MET A 69 6.45 -10.06 -15.44
CA MET A 69 5.76 -9.38 -14.34
C MET A 69 4.96 -8.19 -14.86
N GLU A 70 3.75 -8.01 -14.34
CA GLU A 70 2.91 -6.84 -14.61
C GLU A 70 3.17 -5.76 -13.55
N PRO A 71 3.63 -4.55 -13.92
CA PRO A 71 3.87 -3.49 -12.96
C PRO A 71 2.58 -2.80 -12.54
N ILE A 72 2.52 -2.38 -11.28
CA ILE A 72 1.50 -1.47 -10.76
C ILE A 72 2.10 -0.07 -10.75
N ALA A 73 1.58 0.84 -11.57
CA ALA A 73 2.02 2.23 -11.66
C ALA A 73 1.29 3.12 -10.64
N PRO A 74 1.88 4.24 -10.20
CA PRO A 74 1.17 5.19 -9.36
C PRO A 74 0.07 5.93 -10.13
N ALA A 75 -0.97 6.38 -9.41
CA ALA A 75 -2.03 7.26 -9.89
C ALA A 75 -2.22 8.46 -8.96
N PHE A 76 -3.09 9.39 -9.35
CA PHE A 76 -3.43 10.57 -8.55
C PHE A 76 -4.46 10.21 -7.47
N ALA A 77 -4.15 10.58 -6.23
CA ALA A 77 -4.99 10.27 -5.06
C ALA A 77 -5.74 11.49 -4.48
N GLY A 78 -5.66 12.65 -5.14
CA GLY A 78 -6.37 13.86 -4.71
C GLY A 78 -5.52 14.88 -3.95
N PHE A 79 -4.24 14.63 -3.70
CA PHE A 79 -3.36 15.55 -2.98
C PHE A 79 -2.71 16.57 -3.93
N VAL A 80 -2.76 17.85 -3.54
CA VAL A 80 -2.32 18.96 -4.40
C VAL A 80 -1.31 19.87 -3.70
N PRO A 81 -0.43 20.56 -4.47
CA PRO A 81 0.47 21.56 -3.93
C PRO A 81 -0.29 22.75 -3.28
N THR A 82 0.28 23.33 -2.24
CA THR A 82 -0.23 24.55 -1.61
C THR A 82 -0.48 25.67 -2.64
N ALA A 83 0.46 25.86 -3.56
CA ALA A 83 0.32 26.88 -4.61
C ALA A 83 -0.86 26.62 -5.58
N PHE A 84 -1.26 25.34 -5.76
CA PHE A 84 -2.48 25.04 -6.51
C PHE A 84 -3.71 25.46 -5.72
N ALA A 85 -3.77 25.16 -4.44
CA ALA A 85 -4.88 25.56 -3.58
C ALA A 85 -5.00 27.11 -3.48
N GLU A 86 -3.90 27.83 -3.36
CA GLU A 86 -3.86 29.29 -3.33
C GLU A 86 -4.34 29.96 -4.62
N ARG A 87 -4.15 29.30 -5.77
CA ARG A 87 -4.62 29.81 -7.08
C ARG A 87 -6.10 29.56 -7.35
N HIS A 88 -6.71 28.67 -6.57
CA HIS A 88 -8.11 28.29 -6.71
C HIS A 88 -8.90 28.55 -5.43
N PRO A 89 -8.97 29.82 -4.96
CA PRO A 89 -9.65 30.17 -3.71
C PRO A 89 -11.17 29.90 -3.74
N GLU A 90 -11.72 29.67 -4.92
CA GLU A 90 -13.12 29.26 -5.12
C GLU A 90 -13.38 27.80 -4.69
N ILE A 91 -12.33 26.97 -4.58
CA ILE A 91 -12.43 25.57 -4.17
C ILE A 91 -12.20 25.46 -2.67
N GLN A 92 -13.08 24.73 -1.99
CA GLN A 92 -12.95 24.48 -0.57
C GLN A 92 -12.04 23.27 -0.32
N PHE A 93 -10.74 23.47 -0.47
CA PHE A 93 -9.76 22.44 -0.10
C PHE A 93 -9.85 22.09 1.37
N LYS A 94 -9.54 20.85 1.68
CA LYS A 94 -9.34 20.39 3.06
C LYS A 94 -7.85 20.22 3.32
N HIS A 95 -7.46 20.57 4.53
CA HIS A 95 -6.09 20.42 5.02
C HIS A 95 -6.09 19.24 6.00
N LEU A 96 -5.30 18.22 5.72
CA LEU A 96 -5.29 16.99 6.52
C LEU A 96 -4.04 16.93 7.40
N GLU A 97 -4.27 16.81 8.69
CA GLU A 97 -3.20 16.63 9.68
C GLU A 97 -2.70 15.18 9.69
N TRP A 98 -1.39 15.02 9.82
CA TRP A 98 -0.75 13.73 10.02
C TRP A 98 0.46 13.81 10.95
N GLY A 99 0.60 12.83 11.86
CA GLY A 99 1.81 12.57 12.64
C GLY A 99 2.30 13.70 13.56
N GLY A 100 1.47 14.73 13.81
CA GLY A 100 1.84 15.87 14.65
C GLY A 100 2.84 16.84 14.01
N PHE A 101 3.00 16.78 12.68
CA PHE A 101 3.79 17.79 11.96
C PHE A 101 3.10 19.15 11.94
N ASP A 102 3.88 20.22 11.81
CA ASP A 102 3.34 21.58 11.65
C ASP A 102 2.39 21.67 10.47
N GLU A 103 1.35 22.49 10.58
CA GLU A 103 0.30 22.70 9.58
C GLU A 103 0.84 22.97 8.16
N LYS A 104 1.99 23.69 8.05
CA LYS A 104 2.64 23.98 6.76
C LYS A 104 3.08 22.75 5.96
N TYR A 105 3.17 21.59 6.61
CA TYR A 105 3.53 20.31 5.97
C TYR A 105 2.33 19.42 5.68
N ASN A 106 1.14 19.83 6.10
CA ASN A 106 -0.08 19.07 5.86
C ASN A 106 -0.49 19.11 4.38
N ALA A 107 -1.12 18.06 3.92
CA ALA A 107 -1.57 17.98 2.53
C ALA A 107 -2.90 18.71 2.31
N TYR A 108 -3.01 19.40 1.18
CA TYR A 108 -4.29 19.86 0.66
C TYR A 108 -4.96 18.74 -0.14
N VAL A 109 -6.23 18.48 0.17
CA VAL A 109 -7.04 17.49 -0.54
C VAL A 109 -8.06 18.20 -1.42
N LEU A 110 -8.03 17.83 -2.69
CA LEU A 110 -8.97 18.31 -3.71
C LEU A 110 -10.33 17.64 -3.51
N PRO A 111 -11.44 18.41 -3.40
CA PRO A 111 -12.77 17.83 -3.34
C PRO A 111 -13.06 16.97 -4.58
N PRO A 112 -13.66 15.78 -4.40
CA PRO A 112 -13.83 14.81 -5.49
C PRO A 112 -14.76 15.29 -6.61
N GLU A 113 -15.70 16.18 -6.31
CA GLU A 113 -16.66 16.74 -7.25
C GLU A 113 -16.06 17.78 -8.21
N THR A 114 -14.83 18.23 -7.98
CA THR A 114 -14.20 19.23 -8.85
C THR A 114 -13.76 18.61 -10.17
N PRO A 115 -13.90 19.35 -11.30
CA PRO A 115 -13.42 18.87 -12.61
C PRO A 115 -11.91 18.65 -12.64
N TYR A 116 -11.17 19.36 -11.81
CA TYR A 116 -9.72 19.23 -11.68
C TYR A 116 -9.29 17.84 -11.20
N PHE A 117 -10.09 17.14 -10.38
CA PHE A 117 -9.74 15.81 -9.91
C PHE A 117 -9.54 14.84 -11.10
N LYS A 118 -10.50 14.84 -12.02
CA LYS A 118 -10.43 14.02 -13.23
C LYS A 118 -9.32 14.49 -14.19
N GLU A 119 -9.17 15.80 -14.35
CA GLU A 119 -8.19 16.40 -15.27
C GLU A 119 -6.75 16.07 -14.82
N ILE A 120 -6.42 16.30 -13.55
CA ILE A 120 -5.09 16.05 -12.99
C ILE A 120 -4.78 14.54 -13.07
N GLY A 121 -5.72 13.67 -12.65
CA GLY A 121 -5.52 12.24 -12.71
C GLY A 121 -5.31 11.72 -14.13
N LYS A 122 -6.11 12.22 -15.10
CA LYS A 122 -5.93 11.91 -16.52
C LYS A 122 -4.54 12.32 -17.01
N LEU A 123 -4.12 13.56 -16.75
CA LEU A 123 -2.79 14.05 -17.15
C LEU A 123 -1.67 13.23 -16.52
N PHE A 124 -1.82 12.79 -15.27
CA PHE A 124 -0.83 11.96 -14.59
C PHE A 124 -0.63 10.61 -15.30
N ILE A 125 -1.73 9.92 -15.65
CA ILE A 125 -1.69 8.66 -16.39
C ILE A 125 -1.07 8.87 -17.78
N GLU A 126 -1.49 9.89 -18.51
CA GLU A 126 -0.96 10.20 -19.84
C GLU A 126 0.54 10.51 -19.82
N GLU A 127 1.04 11.28 -18.85
CA GLU A 127 2.48 11.58 -18.71
C GLU A 127 3.27 10.36 -18.26
N TRP A 128 2.69 9.52 -17.39
CA TRP A 128 3.31 8.26 -17.01
C TRP A 128 3.45 7.33 -18.22
N GLU A 129 2.38 7.11 -18.97
CA GLU A 129 2.39 6.22 -20.13
C GLU A 129 3.30 6.72 -21.26
N LYS A 130 3.37 8.02 -21.45
CA LYS A 130 4.28 8.65 -22.41
C LYS A 130 5.75 8.38 -22.08
N GLU A 131 6.12 8.37 -20.80
CA GLU A 131 7.49 8.12 -20.34
C GLU A 131 7.82 6.64 -20.26
N PHE A 132 6.92 5.83 -19.65
CA PHE A 132 7.21 4.47 -19.21
C PHE A 132 6.43 3.39 -19.95
N GLY A 133 5.47 3.76 -20.77
CA GLY A 133 4.56 2.86 -21.47
C GLY A 133 3.31 2.51 -20.66
N LYS A 134 2.35 1.88 -21.33
CA LYS A 134 1.06 1.47 -20.77
C LYS A 134 1.22 0.44 -19.65
N ASN A 135 0.36 0.53 -18.64
CA ASN A 135 0.19 -0.47 -17.59
C ASN A 135 -1.28 -0.86 -17.49
N THR A 136 -1.56 -2.02 -16.93
CA THR A 136 -2.91 -2.45 -16.60
C THR A 136 -3.35 -1.89 -15.26
N TYR A 137 -2.45 -1.88 -14.27
CA TYR A 137 -2.77 -1.53 -12.89
C TYR A 137 -2.18 -0.18 -12.49
N TYR A 138 -3.01 0.62 -11.80
CA TYR A 138 -2.62 1.93 -11.27
C TYR A 138 -3.02 2.04 -9.81
N LEU A 139 -2.03 2.29 -8.93
CA LEU A 139 -2.21 2.37 -7.48
C LEU A 139 -2.60 3.78 -7.07
N SER A 140 -3.70 3.89 -6.36
CA SER A 140 -4.11 5.10 -5.67
C SER A 140 -4.72 4.75 -4.32
N ASP A 141 -4.10 5.24 -3.26
CA ASP A 141 -4.60 5.09 -1.89
C ASP A 141 -5.10 6.43 -1.38
N SER A 142 -6.23 6.42 -0.70
CA SER A 142 -6.82 7.63 -0.12
C SER A 142 -6.89 7.50 1.39
N PHE A 143 -6.57 8.60 2.08
CA PHE A 143 -6.76 8.73 3.52
C PHE A 143 -5.95 7.73 4.36
N ASN A 144 -4.71 7.45 3.99
CA ASN A 144 -3.81 6.63 4.80
C ASN A 144 -3.49 7.34 6.13
N GLU A 145 -3.95 6.78 7.25
CA GLU A 145 -3.76 7.33 8.61
C GLU A 145 -4.25 8.78 8.78
N MET A 146 -5.19 9.21 7.98
CA MET A 146 -5.77 10.55 8.02
C MET A 146 -7.25 10.53 8.34
N LYS A 147 -7.75 11.60 8.94
CA LYS A 147 -9.18 11.79 9.19
C LYS A 147 -9.84 12.39 7.96
N LEU A 148 -11.00 11.85 7.59
CA LEU A 148 -11.83 12.49 6.56
C LEU A 148 -12.31 13.87 7.01
N PRO A 149 -12.49 14.80 6.05
CA PRO A 149 -13.00 16.15 6.33
C PRO A 149 -14.52 16.18 6.47
N VAL A 150 -15.07 15.34 7.35
CA VAL A 150 -16.49 15.29 7.70
C VAL A 150 -16.67 15.61 9.18
N ALA A 151 -17.86 16.11 9.56
CA ALA A 151 -18.18 16.35 10.97
C ALA A 151 -18.23 15.02 11.74
N GLU A 152 -17.81 15.06 13.01
CA GLU A 152 -17.89 13.89 13.86
C GLU A 152 -19.36 13.47 14.05
N GLY A 153 -19.66 12.18 13.84
CA GLY A 153 -21.01 11.64 13.91
C GLY A 153 -21.90 11.85 12.68
N ASP A 154 -21.36 12.44 11.61
CA ASP A 154 -22.05 12.54 10.31
C ASP A 154 -21.72 11.33 9.42
N ASP A 155 -22.31 10.19 9.74
CA ASP A 155 -22.09 8.95 8.99
C ASP A 155 -22.63 9.03 7.56
N ASP A 156 -23.76 9.69 7.33
CA ASP A 156 -24.33 9.86 6.00
C ASP A 156 -23.42 10.73 5.12
N GLY A 157 -22.91 11.82 5.65
CA GLY A 157 -21.92 12.67 4.99
C GLY A 157 -20.61 11.93 4.69
N LYS A 158 -20.13 11.13 5.64
CA LYS A 158 -18.96 10.26 5.49
C LYS A 158 -19.14 9.27 4.33
N HIS A 159 -20.23 8.52 4.33
CA HIS A 159 -20.48 7.52 3.28
C HIS A 159 -20.66 8.16 1.90
N LYS A 160 -21.38 9.28 1.83
CA LYS A 160 -21.54 10.04 0.58
C LYS A 160 -20.18 10.51 0.05
N LEU A 161 -19.34 11.08 0.90
CA LEU A 161 -18.02 11.59 0.52
C LEU A 161 -17.10 10.43 0.06
N LEU A 162 -17.07 9.30 0.77
CA LEU A 162 -16.31 8.12 0.38
C LEU A 162 -16.73 7.59 -0.99
N ALA A 163 -18.04 7.50 -1.25
CA ALA A 163 -18.55 7.07 -2.55
C ALA A 163 -18.13 8.02 -3.68
N GLN A 164 -18.11 9.33 -3.43
CA GLN A 164 -17.65 10.34 -4.39
C GLN A 164 -16.14 10.21 -4.65
N TYR A 165 -15.33 9.99 -3.60
CA TYR A 165 -13.88 9.78 -3.77
C TYR A 165 -13.58 8.52 -4.57
N GLY A 166 -14.21 7.39 -4.25
CA GLY A 166 -14.03 6.15 -5.01
C GLY A 166 -14.35 6.32 -6.49
N GLU A 167 -15.49 6.97 -6.80
CA GLU A 167 -15.91 7.31 -8.16
C GLU A 167 -14.90 8.22 -8.87
N SER A 168 -14.43 9.27 -8.20
CA SER A 168 -13.54 10.25 -8.79
C SER A 168 -12.14 9.71 -9.05
N ILE A 169 -11.60 8.89 -8.13
CA ILE A 169 -10.32 8.19 -8.35
C ILE A 169 -10.44 7.28 -9.57
N TYR A 170 -11.46 6.42 -9.60
CA TYR A 170 -11.67 5.52 -10.73
C TYR A 170 -11.80 6.27 -12.05
N HIS A 171 -12.66 7.30 -12.11
CA HIS A 171 -12.85 8.08 -13.32
C HIS A 171 -11.62 8.88 -13.74
N SER A 172 -10.76 9.29 -12.80
CA SER A 172 -9.50 9.97 -13.12
C SER A 172 -8.51 9.04 -13.81
N ILE A 173 -8.45 7.78 -13.36
CA ILE A 173 -7.59 6.75 -13.93
C ILE A 173 -8.07 6.35 -15.32
N VAL A 174 -9.35 5.99 -15.46
CA VAL A 174 -9.87 5.52 -16.77
C VAL A 174 -9.99 6.64 -17.80
N ALA A 175 -9.98 7.90 -17.39
CA ALA A 175 -9.91 9.02 -18.32
C ALA A 175 -8.56 9.12 -19.05
N GLY A 176 -7.48 8.67 -18.41
CA GLY A 176 -6.16 8.55 -19.02
C GLY A 176 -5.95 7.23 -19.75
N ASN A 177 -6.45 6.12 -19.17
CA ASN A 177 -6.38 4.79 -19.75
C ASN A 177 -7.70 4.02 -19.51
N PRO A 178 -8.57 3.89 -20.52
CA PRO A 178 -9.88 3.22 -20.37
C PRO A 178 -9.80 1.74 -19.98
N ASP A 179 -8.68 1.08 -20.25
CA ASP A 179 -8.47 -0.34 -19.94
C ASP A 179 -7.94 -0.54 -18.50
N ALA A 180 -7.57 0.54 -17.83
CA ALA A 180 -6.92 0.49 -16.51
C ALA A 180 -7.81 -0.14 -15.43
N VAL A 181 -7.13 -0.75 -14.48
CA VAL A 181 -7.67 -1.29 -13.23
C VAL A 181 -7.08 -0.48 -12.06
N TRP A 182 -7.93 0.02 -11.18
CA TRP A 182 -7.49 0.71 -9.98
C TRP A 182 -7.03 -0.30 -8.93
N GLY A 183 -5.76 -0.19 -8.49
CA GLY A 183 -5.21 -0.89 -7.34
C GLY A 183 -5.26 -0.03 -6.09
N THR A 184 -5.62 -0.59 -4.95
CA THR A 184 -5.53 0.07 -3.64
C THR A 184 -5.00 -0.87 -2.58
N GLN A 185 -4.27 -0.33 -1.60
CA GLN A 185 -3.78 -1.08 -0.46
C GLN A 185 -4.86 -1.16 0.64
N GLY A 186 -5.09 -2.37 1.15
CA GLY A 186 -6.14 -2.64 2.14
C GLY A 186 -5.71 -2.55 3.61
N TRP A 187 -4.45 -2.29 3.91
CA TRP A 187 -3.94 -2.31 5.28
C TRP A 187 -4.62 -1.31 6.21
N THR A 188 -5.00 -0.13 5.70
CA THR A 188 -5.72 0.89 6.48
C THR A 188 -7.09 0.42 6.90
N PHE A 189 -7.75 -0.42 6.11
CA PHE A 189 -9.08 -0.97 6.41
C PHE A 189 -9.06 -1.88 7.64
N GLY A 190 -7.92 -2.55 7.89
CA GLY A 190 -7.69 -3.32 9.10
C GLY A 190 -7.13 -2.49 10.25
N TYR A 191 -6.11 -1.66 10.00
CA TYR A 191 -5.46 -0.82 11.02
C TYR A 191 -6.40 0.22 11.62
N GLN A 192 -7.18 0.90 10.77
CA GLN A 192 -8.17 1.90 11.19
C GLN A 192 -9.60 1.34 11.12
N HIS A 193 -9.80 0.12 11.64
CA HIS A 193 -11.07 -0.62 11.54
C HIS A 193 -12.28 0.12 12.15
N ASP A 194 -12.07 1.01 13.14
CA ASP A 194 -13.14 1.85 13.68
C ASP A 194 -13.65 2.87 12.67
N PHE A 195 -12.75 3.38 11.83
CA PHE A 195 -13.10 4.30 10.75
C PHE A 195 -13.63 3.54 9.52
N TRP A 196 -12.93 2.47 9.12
CA TRP A 196 -13.26 1.64 7.98
C TRP A 196 -14.21 0.50 8.38
N ASP A 197 -15.39 0.85 8.94
CA ASP A 197 -16.46 -0.10 9.14
C ASP A 197 -17.01 -0.62 7.78
N LYS A 198 -17.89 -1.63 7.85
CA LYS A 198 -18.48 -2.24 6.64
C LYS A 198 -19.14 -1.22 5.71
N ALA A 199 -19.92 -0.29 6.27
CA ALA A 199 -20.65 0.71 5.50
C ALA A 199 -19.72 1.72 4.84
N SER A 200 -18.65 2.13 5.52
CA SER A 200 -17.65 3.05 5.01
C SER A 200 -16.88 2.45 3.83
N LEU A 201 -16.40 1.20 3.96
CA LEU A 201 -15.68 0.56 2.86
C LEU A 201 -16.62 0.26 1.69
N GLN A 202 -17.84 -0.23 1.95
CA GLN A 202 -18.84 -0.42 0.89
C GLN A 202 -19.14 0.90 0.16
N ALA A 203 -19.23 2.02 0.86
CA ALA A 203 -19.44 3.30 0.25
C ALA A 203 -18.30 3.67 -0.72
N LEU A 204 -17.04 3.55 -0.29
CA LEU A 204 -15.86 3.80 -1.15
C LEU A 204 -15.89 2.96 -2.43
N LEU A 205 -16.27 1.68 -2.31
CA LEU A 205 -16.23 0.72 -3.41
C LEU A 205 -17.47 0.77 -4.32
N SER A 206 -18.59 1.35 -3.85
CA SER A 206 -19.93 1.21 -4.43
C SER A 206 -20.08 1.67 -5.88
N ARG A 207 -19.28 2.64 -6.32
CA ARG A 207 -19.39 3.24 -7.66
C ARG A 207 -18.26 2.83 -8.61
N VAL A 208 -17.45 1.84 -8.21
CA VAL A 208 -16.38 1.28 -9.02
C VAL A 208 -16.81 -0.08 -9.55
N PRO A 209 -16.72 -0.39 -10.85
CA PRO A 209 -17.03 -1.73 -11.37
C PRO A 209 -16.12 -2.80 -10.75
N ASP A 210 -16.65 -4.00 -10.51
CA ASP A 210 -15.93 -5.05 -9.78
C ASP A 210 -14.69 -5.55 -10.54
N ASP A 211 -14.75 -5.61 -11.84
CA ASP A 211 -13.63 -6.00 -12.72
C ASP A 211 -12.59 -4.89 -12.94
N LYS A 212 -12.85 -3.68 -12.43
CA LYS A 212 -11.99 -2.49 -12.58
C LYS A 212 -11.27 -2.09 -11.31
N MET A 213 -11.26 -2.97 -10.31
CA MET A 213 -10.55 -2.73 -9.05
C MET A 213 -9.89 -3.99 -8.53
N ILE A 214 -8.73 -3.81 -7.89
CA ILE A 214 -8.05 -4.86 -7.14
C ILE A 214 -7.57 -4.30 -5.80
N ILE A 215 -7.91 -5.00 -4.71
CA ILE A 215 -7.51 -4.63 -3.36
C ILE A 215 -6.32 -5.50 -2.94
N ILE A 216 -5.21 -4.89 -2.57
CA ILE A 216 -4.05 -5.59 -2.02
C ILE A 216 -4.22 -5.58 -0.50
N ASP A 217 -4.75 -6.68 0.04
CA ASP A 217 -5.00 -6.83 1.48
C ASP A 217 -3.69 -7.09 2.23
N LEU A 218 -2.92 -6.01 2.40
CA LEU A 218 -1.63 -6.03 3.08
C LEU A 218 -1.79 -6.21 4.59
N GLY A 219 -0.80 -6.86 5.20
CA GLY A 219 -0.70 -6.91 6.65
C GLY A 219 -1.57 -7.97 7.31
N ASN A 220 -1.91 -9.08 6.62
CA ASN A 220 -2.64 -10.20 7.22
C ASN A 220 -1.91 -10.88 8.38
N ASP A 221 -0.67 -10.53 8.63
CA ASP A 221 0.12 -10.90 9.79
C ASP A 221 -0.16 -10.03 11.04
N TYR A 222 -0.75 -8.83 10.89
CA TYR A 222 -0.91 -7.87 11.98
C TYR A 222 -2.23 -7.94 12.78
N PRO A 223 -3.39 -8.33 12.22
CA PRO A 223 -4.68 -8.22 12.90
C PRO A 223 -4.68 -8.88 14.29
N LYS A 224 -4.29 -10.13 14.38
CA LYS A 224 -4.27 -10.90 15.62
C LYS A 224 -3.29 -10.33 16.66
N TRP A 225 -2.10 -9.93 16.22
CA TRP A 225 -0.99 -9.67 17.13
C TRP A 225 -0.80 -8.19 17.47
N VAL A 226 -1.21 -7.30 16.57
CA VAL A 226 -0.91 -5.87 16.65
C VAL A 226 -2.17 -5.01 16.66
N TRP A 227 -3.13 -5.28 15.77
CA TRP A 227 -4.33 -4.45 15.65
C TRP A 227 -5.46 -4.88 16.59
N GLY A 228 -5.42 -6.11 17.12
CA GLY A 228 -6.44 -6.63 18.03
C GLY A 228 -7.80 -6.87 17.38
N THR A 229 -7.78 -7.21 16.08
CA THR A 229 -8.97 -7.43 15.25
C THR A 229 -8.87 -8.74 14.47
N GLU A 230 -9.96 -9.13 13.82
CA GLU A 230 -9.95 -10.19 12.81
C GLU A 230 -9.25 -9.71 11.53
N GLN A 231 -8.88 -10.65 10.66
CA GLN A 231 -8.33 -10.34 9.35
C GLN A 231 -9.30 -9.47 8.54
N THR A 232 -8.74 -8.49 7.81
CA THR A 232 -9.51 -7.46 7.09
C THR A 232 -10.51 -8.07 6.13
N TRP A 233 -10.11 -9.07 5.35
CA TRP A 233 -10.99 -9.77 4.41
C TRP A 233 -12.19 -10.46 5.10
N LYS A 234 -12.03 -10.97 6.33
CA LYS A 234 -13.13 -11.56 7.11
C LYS A 234 -14.11 -10.49 7.56
N ASN A 235 -13.59 -9.37 8.07
CA ASN A 235 -14.41 -8.25 8.53
C ASN A 235 -15.22 -7.62 7.38
N HIS A 236 -14.69 -7.69 6.15
CA HIS A 236 -15.28 -7.07 4.97
C HIS A 236 -15.81 -8.08 3.93
N ASP A 237 -16.19 -9.28 4.36
CA ASP A 237 -16.89 -10.27 3.53
C ASP A 237 -16.21 -10.49 2.16
N GLY A 238 -14.89 -10.63 2.13
CA GLY A 238 -14.11 -10.80 0.89
C GLY A 238 -14.17 -9.59 -0.04
N PHE A 239 -14.31 -8.37 0.54
CA PHE A 239 -14.32 -7.09 -0.17
C PHE A 239 -15.47 -6.91 -1.18
N TYR A 240 -16.63 -7.46 -0.86
CA TYR A 240 -17.91 -7.15 -1.52
C TYR A 240 -17.91 -7.33 -3.05
N GLY A 241 -17.24 -8.38 -3.55
CA GLY A 241 -17.15 -8.70 -4.98
C GLY A 241 -16.00 -8.03 -5.74
N LYS A 242 -15.17 -7.22 -5.09
CA LYS A 242 -13.93 -6.73 -5.69
C LYS A 242 -12.88 -7.83 -5.70
N LYS A 243 -12.03 -7.85 -6.74
CA LYS A 243 -10.83 -8.70 -6.75
C LYS A 243 -9.88 -8.27 -5.64
N TRP A 244 -9.27 -9.25 -4.99
CA TRP A 244 -8.29 -8.95 -3.96
C TRP A 244 -7.14 -9.96 -3.89
N ILE A 245 -6.03 -9.52 -3.31
CA ILE A 245 -4.82 -10.31 -3.11
C ILE A 245 -4.58 -10.45 -1.62
N PHE A 246 -4.47 -11.69 -1.13
CA PHE A 246 -4.04 -11.97 0.24
C PHE A 246 -2.55 -11.67 0.39
N SER A 247 -2.15 -10.77 1.29
CA SER A 247 -0.77 -10.34 1.36
C SER A 247 -0.28 -10.06 2.78
N TYR A 248 1.04 -10.21 2.99
CA TYR A 248 1.72 -9.99 4.25
C TYR A 248 2.73 -8.82 4.17
N VAL A 249 3.10 -8.28 5.36
CA VAL A 249 4.18 -7.28 5.52
C VAL A 249 5.20 -7.82 6.53
N PRO A 250 6.02 -8.81 6.17
CA PRO A 250 6.81 -9.60 7.12
C PRO A 250 7.95 -8.83 7.81
N ASN A 251 8.33 -7.64 7.32
CA ASN A 251 9.38 -6.82 7.93
C ASN A 251 9.00 -5.34 8.00
N PHE A 252 7.87 -5.04 8.61
CA PHE A 252 7.36 -3.69 8.82
C PHE A 252 8.43 -2.70 9.31
N GLY A 253 8.53 -1.55 8.64
CA GLY A 253 9.53 -0.51 8.94
C GLY A 253 10.97 -0.94 8.68
N GLY A 254 11.20 -1.96 7.86
CA GLY A 254 12.54 -2.48 7.55
C GLY A 254 13.21 -3.23 8.70
N LYS A 255 12.45 -3.64 9.73
CA LYS A 255 12.96 -4.38 10.88
C LYS A 255 13.07 -5.86 10.57
N THR A 256 14.16 -6.47 10.94
CA THR A 256 14.45 -7.89 10.73
C THR A 256 14.79 -8.65 12.02
N PRO A 257 13.99 -8.53 13.10
CA PRO A 257 14.22 -9.38 14.25
C PRO A 257 13.74 -10.80 13.95
N MET A 258 14.19 -11.76 14.76
CA MET A 258 13.62 -13.11 14.79
C MET A 258 12.21 -13.02 15.40
N THR A 259 11.21 -12.82 14.56
CA THR A 259 9.79 -12.72 14.94
C THR A 259 8.92 -13.22 13.79
N GLY A 260 7.71 -13.64 14.10
CA GLY A 260 6.72 -14.13 13.15
C GLY A 260 5.94 -15.31 13.75
N ASP A 261 4.71 -15.47 13.32
CA ASP A 261 3.91 -16.66 13.66
C ASP A 261 3.98 -17.63 12.48
N LEU A 262 4.97 -18.57 12.52
CA LEU A 262 5.15 -19.54 11.41
C LEU A 262 3.90 -20.37 11.17
N GLN A 263 3.13 -20.71 12.23
CA GLN A 263 1.90 -21.47 12.05
C GLN A 263 0.86 -20.68 11.28
N MET A 264 0.72 -19.40 11.60
CA MET A 264 -0.16 -18.48 10.85
C MET A 264 0.28 -18.36 9.38
N TYR A 265 1.56 -18.15 9.12
CA TYR A 265 2.07 -18.06 7.75
C TYR A 265 1.85 -19.35 6.95
N ALA A 266 1.92 -20.52 7.62
CA ALA A 266 1.71 -21.82 6.98
C ALA A 266 0.24 -22.18 6.72
N THR A 267 -0.73 -21.41 7.25
CA THR A 267 -2.15 -21.79 7.19
C THR A 267 -3.09 -20.72 6.67
N SER A 268 -2.87 -19.43 6.98
CA SER A 268 -3.89 -18.39 6.82
C SER A 268 -4.29 -18.11 5.37
N SER A 269 -3.37 -18.18 4.42
CA SER A 269 -3.71 -18.00 2.99
C SER A 269 -4.54 -19.15 2.44
N ALA A 270 -4.25 -20.39 2.87
CA ALA A 270 -5.05 -21.57 2.53
C ALA A 270 -6.45 -21.49 3.16
N GLU A 271 -6.54 -21.05 4.43
CA GLU A 271 -7.85 -20.80 5.08
C GLU A 271 -8.67 -19.78 4.29
N ALA A 272 -8.04 -18.69 3.84
CA ALA A 272 -8.72 -17.67 3.03
C ALA A 272 -9.19 -18.27 1.70
N LEU A 273 -8.33 -19.02 1.00
CA LEU A 273 -8.65 -19.63 -0.30
C LEU A 273 -9.84 -20.59 -0.22
N HIS A 274 -9.94 -21.36 0.87
CA HIS A 274 -11.02 -22.35 1.06
C HIS A 274 -12.23 -21.80 1.82
N SER A 275 -12.22 -20.53 2.22
CA SER A 275 -13.34 -19.91 2.92
C SER A 275 -14.54 -19.69 1.98
N ALA A 276 -15.74 -19.99 2.47
CA ALA A 276 -16.98 -19.62 1.77
C ALA A 276 -17.13 -18.08 1.63
N ASN A 277 -16.44 -17.30 2.45
CA ASN A 277 -16.48 -15.83 2.47
C ASN A 277 -15.25 -15.20 1.79
N ALA A 278 -14.47 -15.99 1.04
CA ALA A 278 -13.27 -15.47 0.34
C ALA A 278 -13.58 -14.40 -0.70
N GLY A 279 -14.84 -14.31 -1.18
CA GLY A 279 -15.17 -13.41 -2.28
C GLY A 279 -14.37 -13.73 -3.54
N ASP A 280 -13.84 -12.69 -4.21
CA ASP A 280 -13.04 -12.84 -5.43
C ASP A 280 -11.52 -12.74 -5.11
N LEU A 281 -11.02 -13.70 -4.30
CA LEU A 281 -9.60 -13.86 -4.00
C LEU A 281 -8.85 -14.33 -5.25
N VAL A 282 -7.96 -13.52 -5.80
CA VAL A 282 -7.27 -13.80 -7.08
C VAL A 282 -5.77 -13.99 -6.96
N GLY A 283 -5.18 -13.78 -5.78
CA GLY A 283 -3.73 -13.87 -5.66
C GLY A 283 -3.20 -13.89 -4.23
N PHE A 284 -1.92 -14.21 -4.16
CA PHE A 284 -1.12 -14.20 -2.96
C PHE A 284 0.05 -13.23 -3.13
N GLY A 285 0.45 -12.52 -2.07
CA GLY A 285 1.51 -11.54 -2.16
C GLY A 285 2.23 -11.26 -0.85
N SER A 286 3.27 -10.44 -0.97
CA SER A 286 4.05 -9.94 0.15
C SER A 286 4.60 -8.56 -0.20
N ALA A 287 4.63 -7.66 0.77
CA ALA A 287 5.14 -6.30 0.65
C ALA A 287 6.24 -6.06 1.69
N PRO A 288 7.47 -6.54 1.46
CA PRO A 288 8.59 -6.29 2.36
C PRO A 288 9.00 -4.81 2.33
N GLU A 289 9.20 -4.21 3.51
CA GLU A 289 9.58 -2.80 3.64
C GLU A 289 11.08 -2.59 3.83
N GLY A 290 11.88 -3.65 3.93
CA GLY A 290 13.33 -3.60 4.11
C GLY A 290 14.08 -4.55 3.19
N LEU A 291 15.41 -4.35 3.14
CA LEU A 291 16.32 -5.18 2.32
C LEU A 291 16.70 -6.48 3.01
N GLU A 292 16.84 -6.44 4.34
CA GLU A 292 17.14 -7.63 5.12
C GLU A 292 15.87 -8.44 5.32
N ASN A 293 16.05 -9.74 5.35
CA ASN A 293 14.96 -10.70 5.41
C ASN A 293 15.08 -11.61 6.63
N ASN A 294 13.93 -12.02 7.13
CA ASN A 294 13.78 -13.15 8.02
C ASN A 294 13.62 -14.41 7.14
N GLU A 295 14.72 -15.08 6.84
CA GLU A 295 14.80 -16.07 5.75
C GLU A 295 13.76 -17.18 5.88
N VAL A 296 13.53 -17.70 7.08
CA VAL A 296 12.58 -18.80 7.29
C VAL A 296 11.15 -18.36 6.96
N VAL A 297 10.79 -17.12 7.31
CA VAL A 297 9.47 -16.56 7.01
C VAL A 297 9.33 -16.37 5.51
N TYR A 298 10.32 -15.77 4.85
CA TYR A 298 10.25 -15.49 3.41
C TYR A 298 10.22 -16.77 2.58
N GLU A 299 11.00 -17.79 2.95
CA GLU A 299 10.97 -19.09 2.26
C GLU A 299 9.62 -19.78 2.44
N LEU A 300 9.07 -19.78 3.66
CA LEU A 300 7.72 -20.31 3.91
C LEU A 300 6.64 -19.56 3.12
N LEU A 301 6.70 -18.21 3.07
CA LEU A 301 5.74 -17.40 2.31
C LEU A 301 5.82 -17.68 0.80
N THR A 302 7.02 -17.85 0.26
CA THR A 302 7.17 -18.20 -1.16
C THR A 302 6.64 -19.58 -1.47
N ASP A 303 6.85 -20.56 -0.60
CA ASP A 303 6.28 -21.90 -0.75
C ASP A 303 4.75 -21.88 -0.66
N MET A 304 4.19 -21.11 0.30
CA MET A 304 2.74 -20.92 0.40
C MET A 304 2.11 -20.31 -0.84
N GLY A 305 2.84 -19.48 -1.59
CA GLY A 305 2.37 -18.90 -2.86
C GLY A 305 2.17 -19.94 -3.98
N TRP A 306 2.71 -21.13 -3.84
CA TRP A 306 2.63 -22.23 -4.81
C TRP A 306 1.74 -23.40 -4.37
N THR A 307 1.13 -23.33 -3.19
CA THR A 307 0.22 -24.38 -2.69
C THR A 307 -1.16 -23.81 -2.36
N ALA A 308 -2.19 -24.61 -2.60
CA ALA A 308 -3.55 -24.30 -2.17
C ALA A 308 -3.85 -24.77 -0.74
N ASP A 309 -3.04 -25.65 -0.19
CA ASP A 309 -3.22 -26.23 1.13
C ASP A 309 -2.24 -25.68 2.16
N SER A 310 -2.58 -25.85 3.43
CA SER A 310 -1.68 -25.52 4.54
C SER A 310 -0.41 -26.35 4.48
N ILE A 311 0.72 -25.72 4.83
CA ILE A 311 2.00 -26.42 4.95
C ILE A 311 2.14 -26.98 6.36
N ASP A 312 2.46 -28.29 6.45
CA ASP A 312 2.84 -28.93 7.72
C ASP A 312 4.27 -28.57 8.08
N LEU A 313 4.44 -27.77 9.13
CA LEU A 313 5.74 -27.29 9.58
C LEU A 313 6.65 -28.40 10.13
N ASP A 314 6.09 -29.52 10.63
CA ASP A 314 6.89 -30.63 11.15
C ASP A 314 7.63 -31.35 10.01
N SER A 315 7.06 -31.39 8.83
CA SER A 315 7.72 -31.92 7.63
C SER A 315 8.51 -30.86 6.87
N TRP A 316 8.07 -29.60 6.88
CA TRP A 316 8.70 -28.51 6.12
C TRP A 316 10.03 -28.05 6.72
N LEU A 317 10.11 -27.82 8.04
CA LEU A 317 11.32 -27.33 8.71
C LEU A 317 12.57 -28.21 8.50
N PRO A 318 12.50 -29.55 8.56
CA PRO A 318 13.65 -30.39 8.23
C PRO A 318 14.14 -30.23 6.78
N VAL A 319 13.21 -30.05 5.83
CA VAL A 319 13.54 -29.79 4.42
C VAL A 319 14.22 -28.43 4.26
N TYR A 320 13.66 -27.38 4.88
CA TYR A 320 14.26 -26.06 4.94
C TYR A 320 15.69 -26.10 5.50
N CYS A 321 15.90 -26.75 6.64
CA CYS A 321 17.22 -26.88 7.27
C CYS A 321 18.24 -27.57 6.34
N LYS A 322 17.84 -28.66 5.71
CA LYS A 322 18.69 -29.40 4.78
C LYS A 322 19.04 -28.55 3.55
N ALA A 323 18.06 -27.86 2.99
CA ALA A 323 18.26 -27.00 1.81
C ALA A 323 19.18 -25.81 2.11
N ARG A 324 18.96 -25.15 3.25
CA ARG A 324 19.69 -23.93 3.60
C ARG A 324 21.08 -24.18 4.16
N TYR A 325 21.26 -25.21 4.99
CA TYR A 325 22.51 -25.47 5.71
C TYR A 325 23.29 -26.66 5.18
N GLY A 326 22.75 -27.37 4.18
CA GLY A 326 23.40 -28.55 3.59
C GLY A 326 23.27 -29.82 4.42
N ALA A 327 22.79 -29.75 5.65
CA ALA A 327 22.56 -30.87 6.57
C ALA A 327 21.43 -30.54 7.55
N GLY A 328 20.78 -31.58 8.11
CA GLY A 328 19.73 -31.44 9.14
C GLY A 328 20.02 -32.43 10.28
N PRO A 329 21.06 -32.20 11.14
CA PRO A 329 21.27 -33.06 12.30
C PRO A 329 20.10 -32.90 13.30
N ALA A 330 19.80 -33.94 14.06
CA ALA A 330 18.69 -33.97 15.03
C ALA A 330 18.72 -32.80 16.05
N ALA A 331 19.92 -32.31 16.39
CA ALA A 331 20.04 -31.11 17.23
C ALA A 331 19.50 -29.84 16.56
N MET A 332 19.61 -29.74 15.24
CA MET A 332 19.07 -28.61 14.47
C MET A 332 17.53 -28.69 14.40
N ASP A 333 16.98 -29.87 14.16
CA ASP A 333 15.53 -30.09 14.18
C ASP A 333 14.96 -29.70 15.56
N SER A 334 15.61 -30.13 16.64
CA SER A 334 15.22 -29.76 18.00
C SER A 334 15.32 -28.27 18.27
N ALA A 335 16.33 -27.56 17.71
CA ALA A 335 16.48 -26.12 17.85
C ALA A 335 15.35 -25.37 17.09
N TRP A 336 15.03 -25.81 15.89
CA TRP A 336 13.94 -25.18 15.09
C TRP A 336 12.56 -25.40 15.70
N GLN A 337 12.29 -26.56 16.31
CA GLN A 337 11.07 -26.79 17.09
C GLN A 337 10.96 -25.79 18.26
N ARG A 338 12.06 -25.56 18.98
CA ARG A 338 12.08 -24.54 20.04
C ARG A 338 11.90 -23.10 19.52
N PHE A 339 12.50 -22.77 18.38
CA PHE A 339 12.27 -21.45 17.75
C PHE A 339 10.80 -21.28 17.36
N ARG A 340 10.18 -22.29 16.77
CA ARG A 340 8.75 -22.30 16.44
C ARG A 340 7.87 -22.06 17.67
N GLU A 341 8.19 -22.66 18.79
CA GLU A 341 7.44 -22.56 20.05
C GLU A 341 7.71 -21.24 20.81
N THR A 342 8.73 -20.49 20.43
CA THR A 342 9.16 -19.26 21.13
C THR A 342 9.14 -18.04 20.22
N VAL A 343 10.24 -17.69 19.59
CA VAL A 343 10.39 -16.45 18.80
C VAL A 343 9.54 -16.43 17.51
N TYR A 344 9.17 -17.60 17.01
CA TYR A 344 8.32 -17.75 15.83
C TYR A 344 6.88 -18.22 16.15
N SER A 345 6.42 -17.99 17.37
CA SER A 345 5.04 -18.25 17.79
C SER A 345 4.17 -17.00 17.86
N SER A 346 4.73 -15.82 17.58
CA SER A 346 4.05 -14.53 17.66
C SER A 346 4.74 -13.48 16.82
N LEU A 347 4.00 -12.41 16.47
CA LEU A 347 4.53 -11.25 15.75
C LEU A 347 4.56 -10.04 16.66
N TYR A 348 5.66 -9.31 16.65
CA TYR A 348 5.80 -8.02 17.33
C TYR A 348 6.07 -6.92 16.30
N SER A 349 5.23 -5.89 16.26
CA SER A 349 5.43 -4.75 15.37
C SER A 349 6.67 -3.92 15.75
N TYR A 350 6.98 -3.85 17.03
CA TYR A 350 8.14 -3.15 17.57
C TYR A 350 8.87 -4.05 18.56
N PRO A 351 9.68 -5.03 18.10
CA PRO A 351 10.45 -5.83 19.01
C PRO A 351 11.38 -4.92 19.81
N ARG A 352 11.21 -4.94 21.13
CA ARG A 352 12.02 -4.17 22.07
C ARG A 352 13.38 -4.87 22.26
N VAL A 353 14.24 -4.74 21.27
CA VAL A 353 15.63 -5.11 21.43
C VAL A 353 16.41 -3.89 21.87
N THR A 354 17.23 -4.03 22.90
CA THR A 354 17.93 -2.96 23.60
C THR A 354 18.78 -2.09 22.68
N TRP A 355 19.34 -2.61 21.59
CA TRP A 355 20.13 -1.85 20.62
C TRP A 355 19.27 -1.05 19.60
N GLN A 356 17.97 -1.27 19.56
CA GLN A 356 17.03 -0.53 18.71
C GLN A 356 16.31 0.60 19.47
N THR A 357 16.43 0.64 20.79
CA THR A 357 16.03 1.82 21.54
C THR A 357 17.08 2.89 21.30
N VAL A 358 16.73 3.83 20.46
CA VAL A 358 17.50 5.08 20.32
C VAL A 358 17.52 5.75 21.69
N VAL A 359 18.70 6.02 22.18
CA VAL A 359 18.95 6.81 23.38
C VAL A 359 18.54 8.25 23.14
#